data_182611df3f37cbe02561e308fca7c3ee
#
_entry.id   182611df3f37cbe02561e308fca7c3ee
#
_cell.length_a   1.000
_cell.length_b   1.000
_cell.length_c   1.000
_cell.angle_alpha   90.00
_cell.angle_beta   90.00
_cell.angle_gamma   90.00
#
_symmetry.space_group_name_H-M   'P 1'
#
loop_
_entity.id
_entity.type
_entity.pdbx_description
1 polymer ?
#
loop_
_entity_poly.entity_id
_entity_poly.type
_entity_poly.pdbx_seq_one_letter_code
_entity_poly.pdbx_strand_id
1 'polypeptide(L)'
;MDQEKETKRQAERCRALAQRIVRELTPASIQVLGGSGALAEALEKAGAQLLPENAEQGTAALLVVEDPEWVDLPALQCAQVLLVCTDASAMADCAKQLAAQGLYRDFEWKNRGKAQQTALFCRSAAVQDAQQLLAGYEMTLDDLRERMQQAERTSEEQTAQLERLRSDLSLSRSHE
;
A
#
# COMPACT_ATOMS: atom_id res chain seq x y z
N MET A 1 -9.87 -34.92 -9.95
CA MET A 1 -9.12 -34.50 -11.16
C MET A 1 -8.79 -33.00 -11.20
N ASP A 2 -9.68 -32.11 -10.75
CA ASP A 2 -9.40 -30.65 -10.72
C ASP A 2 -8.50 -30.20 -9.57
N GLN A 3 -8.66 -30.79 -8.38
CA GLN A 3 -7.82 -30.50 -7.21
C GLN A 3 -6.33 -30.83 -7.45
N GLU A 4 -6.04 -31.95 -8.08
CA GLU A 4 -4.66 -32.36 -8.34
C GLU A 4 -3.95 -31.42 -9.35
N LYS A 5 -4.71 -30.94 -10.35
CA LYS A 5 -4.20 -29.92 -11.29
C LYS A 5 -3.94 -28.58 -10.61
N GLU A 6 -4.83 -28.18 -9.68
CA GLU A 6 -4.68 -26.92 -8.94
C GLU A 6 -3.49 -26.98 -7.99
N THR A 7 -3.30 -28.08 -7.25
CA THR A 7 -2.15 -28.30 -6.39
C THR A 7 -0.84 -28.25 -7.17
N LYS A 8 -0.79 -28.86 -8.37
CA LYS A 8 0.39 -28.81 -9.22
C LYS A 8 0.71 -27.39 -9.73
N ARG A 9 -0.31 -26.66 -10.14
CA ARG A 9 -0.17 -25.24 -10.54
C ARG A 9 0.31 -24.36 -9.39
N GLN A 10 -0.21 -24.59 -8.18
CA GLN A 10 0.22 -23.87 -6.98
C GLN A 10 1.69 -24.14 -6.69
N ALA A 11 2.10 -25.38 -6.72
CA ALA A 11 3.52 -25.77 -6.52
C ALA A 11 4.45 -25.14 -7.57
N GLU A 12 4.03 -25.07 -8.84
CA GLU A 12 4.80 -24.41 -9.90
C GLU A 12 4.92 -22.89 -9.67
N ARG A 13 3.83 -22.22 -9.21
CA ARG A 13 3.85 -20.80 -8.84
C ARG A 13 4.79 -20.52 -7.68
N CYS A 14 4.70 -21.31 -6.59
CA CYS A 14 5.59 -21.19 -5.43
C CYS A 14 7.06 -21.37 -5.84
N ARG A 15 7.37 -22.35 -6.71
CA ARG A 15 8.72 -22.56 -7.21
C ARG A 15 9.25 -21.37 -8.01
N ALA A 16 8.44 -20.83 -8.92
CA ALA A 16 8.83 -19.67 -9.73
C ALA A 16 9.05 -18.43 -8.84
N LEU A 17 8.18 -18.21 -7.86
CA LEU A 17 8.29 -17.11 -6.90
C LEU A 17 9.55 -17.27 -6.03
N ALA A 18 9.79 -18.47 -5.48
CA ALA A 18 10.96 -18.75 -4.65
C ALA A 18 12.28 -18.50 -5.42
N GLN A 19 12.38 -18.97 -6.65
CA GLN A 19 13.55 -18.72 -7.50
C GLN A 19 13.76 -17.22 -7.75
N ARG A 20 12.67 -16.48 -7.93
CA ARG A 20 12.72 -15.04 -8.14
C ARG A 20 13.18 -14.32 -6.89
N ILE A 21 12.66 -14.66 -5.71
CA ILE A 21 13.06 -14.10 -4.41
C ILE A 21 14.56 -14.29 -4.19
N VAL A 22 15.05 -15.52 -4.34
CA VAL A 22 16.46 -15.83 -4.11
C VAL A 22 17.36 -15.10 -5.10
N ARG A 23 16.97 -15.03 -6.38
CA ARG A 23 17.79 -14.40 -7.43
C ARG A 23 17.79 -12.88 -7.37
N GLU A 24 16.63 -12.25 -7.15
CA GLU A 24 16.47 -10.79 -7.28
C GLU A 24 16.70 -10.06 -5.95
N LEU A 25 16.30 -10.65 -4.82
CA LEU A 25 16.46 -10.04 -3.50
C LEU A 25 17.70 -10.51 -2.73
N THR A 26 18.22 -11.69 -3.08
CA THR A 26 19.43 -12.29 -2.45
C THR A 26 19.48 -12.14 -0.92
N PRO A 27 18.40 -12.44 -0.18
CA PRO A 27 18.33 -12.21 1.26
C PRO A 27 19.24 -13.18 2.00
N ALA A 28 19.93 -12.68 3.06
CA ALA A 28 20.79 -13.52 3.89
C ALA A 28 20.00 -14.56 4.69
N SER A 29 18.79 -14.24 5.09
CA SER A 29 17.86 -15.16 5.78
C SER A 29 16.43 -14.77 5.46
N ILE A 30 15.53 -15.75 5.42
CA ILE A 30 14.10 -15.58 5.14
C ILE A 30 13.29 -16.22 6.26
N GLN A 31 12.26 -15.51 6.72
CA GLN A 31 11.20 -16.07 7.52
C GLN A 31 9.91 -16.03 6.71
N VAL A 32 9.15 -17.10 6.70
CA VAL A 32 7.85 -17.19 6.01
C VAL A 32 6.76 -17.28 7.07
N LEU A 33 5.74 -16.43 6.96
CA LEU A 33 4.57 -16.45 7.82
C LEU A 33 3.30 -16.67 6.99
N GLY A 34 2.42 -17.51 7.49
CA GLY A 34 1.16 -17.85 6.82
C GLY A 34 1.32 -18.85 5.69
N GLY A 35 0.24 -18.95 4.90
CA GLY A 35 0.20 -19.83 3.74
C GLY A 35 0.14 -21.33 4.06
N SER A 36 0.33 -22.14 3.03
CA SER A 36 0.27 -23.61 3.09
C SER A 36 1.62 -24.30 3.35
N GLY A 37 2.69 -23.53 3.56
CA GLY A 37 4.06 -24.04 3.65
C GLY A 37 4.71 -24.39 2.29
N ALA A 38 3.95 -24.37 1.19
CA ALA A 38 4.45 -24.71 -0.13
C ALA A 38 5.53 -23.74 -0.63
N LEU A 39 5.42 -22.46 -0.29
CA LEU A 39 6.42 -21.46 -0.61
C LEU A 39 7.70 -21.65 0.23
N ALA A 40 7.57 -21.95 1.52
CA ALA A 40 8.70 -22.23 2.38
C ALA A 40 9.52 -23.42 1.84
N GLU A 41 8.87 -24.54 1.50
CA GLU A 41 9.54 -25.68 0.87
C GLU A 41 10.22 -25.31 -0.47
N ALA A 42 9.58 -24.47 -1.27
CA ALA A 42 10.12 -24.03 -2.54
C ALA A 42 11.36 -23.12 -2.36
N LEU A 43 11.36 -22.24 -1.35
CA LEU A 43 12.49 -21.39 -0.97
C LEU A 43 13.68 -22.24 -0.49
N GLU A 44 13.42 -23.23 0.37
CA GLU A 44 14.46 -24.16 0.83
C GLU A 44 15.10 -24.91 -0.34
N LYS A 45 14.29 -25.46 -1.27
CA LYS A 45 14.76 -26.11 -2.50
C LYS A 45 15.51 -25.15 -3.45
N ALA A 46 15.24 -23.86 -3.38
CA ALA A 46 15.96 -22.82 -4.12
C ALA A 46 17.27 -22.39 -3.44
N GLY A 47 17.59 -22.94 -2.27
CA GLY A 47 18.84 -22.67 -1.54
C GLY A 47 18.75 -21.48 -0.58
N ALA A 48 17.55 -21.03 -0.22
CA ALA A 48 17.37 -19.98 0.77
C ALA A 48 17.64 -20.50 2.19
N GLN A 49 18.24 -19.65 3.02
CA GLN A 49 18.35 -19.90 4.45
C GLN A 49 17.05 -19.52 5.15
N LEU A 50 16.23 -20.50 5.50
CA LEU A 50 14.99 -20.27 6.23
C LEU A 50 15.23 -20.21 7.73
N LEU A 51 14.55 -19.26 8.36
CA LEU A 51 14.36 -19.22 9.80
C LEU A 51 13.03 -19.91 10.17
N PRO A 52 12.94 -20.53 11.35
CA PRO A 52 11.70 -21.15 11.80
C PRO A 52 10.60 -20.08 11.93
N GLU A 53 9.34 -20.50 11.78
CA GLU A 53 8.18 -19.60 11.83
C GLU A 53 8.07 -18.87 13.18
N ASN A 54 8.51 -19.51 14.26
CA ASN A 54 8.54 -18.95 15.61
C ASN A 54 9.85 -18.21 15.95
N ALA A 55 10.69 -17.91 14.96
CA ALA A 55 11.88 -17.10 15.19
C ALA A 55 11.50 -15.70 15.69
N GLU A 56 12.39 -15.12 16.49
CA GLU A 56 12.19 -13.77 17.02
C GLU A 56 12.00 -12.78 15.85
N GLN A 57 10.96 -11.95 15.95
CA GLN A 57 10.66 -10.97 14.92
C GLN A 57 11.82 -9.96 14.75
N GLY A 58 12.14 -9.66 13.51
CA GLY A 58 13.24 -8.75 13.18
C GLY A 58 14.59 -9.43 12.98
N THR A 59 14.71 -10.74 13.23
CA THR A 59 15.96 -11.50 12.98
C THR A 59 16.15 -11.88 11.51
N ALA A 60 15.05 -11.98 10.73
CA ALA A 60 15.11 -12.26 9.31
C ALA A 60 15.54 -11.02 8.51
N ALA A 61 16.39 -11.21 7.50
CA ALA A 61 16.72 -10.16 6.54
C ALA A 61 15.50 -9.83 5.63
N LEU A 62 14.70 -10.85 5.31
CA LEU A 62 13.44 -10.74 4.58
C LEU A 62 12.35 -11.52 5.28
N LEU A 63 11.24 -10.87 5.58
CA LEU A 63 10.01 -11.51 6.00
C LEU A 63 9.10 -11.69 4.79
N VAL A 64 8.67 -12.91 4.51
CA VAL A 64 7.66 -13.21 3.48
C VAL A 64 6.35 -13.53 4.18
N VAL A 65 5.30 -12.82 3.83
CA VAL A 65 3.96 -13.01 4.40
C VAL A 65 3.02 -13.47 3.29
N GLU A 66 2.55 -14.70 3.39
CA GLU A 66 1.52 -15.25 2.52
C GLU A 66 0.15 -15.06 3.19
N ASP A 67 -0.82 -14.59 2.41
CA ASP A 67 -2.20 -14.38 2.86
C ASP A 67 -2.28 -13.59 4.18
N PRO A 68 -1.91 -12.29 4.14
CA PRO A 68 -1.66 -11.44 5.31
C PRO A 68 -2.86 -11.27 6.26
N GLU A 69 -4.04 -11.76 5.91
CA GLU A 69 -5.23 -11.79 6.78
C GLU A 69 -4.99 -12.55 8.11
N TRP A 70 -3.99 -13.42 8.13
CA TRP A 70 -3.67 -14.29 9.28
C TRP A 70 -2.51 -13.77 10.14
N VAL A 71 -1.90 -12.66 9.75
CA VAL A 71 -0.70 -12.15 10.42
C VAL A 71 -1.01 -10.86 11.15
N ASP A 72 -0.59 -10.78 12.41
CA ASP A 72 -0.60 -9.53 13.17
C ASP A 72 0.51 -8.60 12.66
N LEU A 73 0.19 -7.81 11.61
CA LEU A 73 1.12 -6.88 10.97
C LEU A 73 1.71 -5.83 11.93
N PRO A 74 1.01 -5.33 12.97
CA PRO A 74 1.58 -4.41 13.93
C PRO A 74 2.81 -4.91 14.67
N ALA A 75 2.98 -6.22 14.77
CA ALA A 75 4.12 -6.83 15.45
C ALA A 75 5.39 -6.96 14.57
N LEU A 76 5.32 -6.64 13.29
CA LEU A 76 6.44 -6.83 12.37
C LEU A 76 7.56 -5.81 12.59
N GLN A 77 8.76 -6.27 12.92
CA GLN A 77 9.97 -5.45 13.16
C GLN A 77 11.04 -5.61 12.07
N CYS A 78 10.74 -6.31 10.99
CA CYS A 78 11.70 -6.58 9.92
C CYS A 78 12.03 -5.33 9.10
N ALA A 79 13.24 -5.30 8.52
CA ALA A 79 13.67 -4.23 7.62
C ALA A 79 13.00 -4.32 6.24
N GLN A 80 12.70 -5.55 5.80
CA GLN A 80 12.07 -5.84 4.51
C GLN A 80 10.94 -6.84 4.68
N VAL A 81 9.80 -6.56 4.07
CA VAL A 81 8.62 -7.43 4.08
C VAL A 81 8.14 -7.63 2.65
N LEU A 82 8.04 -8.88 2.22
CA LEU A 82 7.45 -9.26 0.94
C LEU A 82 6.04 -9.78 1.20
N LEU A 83 5.04 -9.04 0.75
CA LEU A 83 3.65 -9.50 0.79
C LEU A 83 3.32 -10.32 -0.46
N VAL A 84 2.65 -11.44 -0.25
CA VAL A 84 2.16 -12.33 -1.30
C VAL A 84 0.67 -12.52 -1.09
N CYS A 85 -0.15 -11.81 -1.84
CA CYS A 85 -1.61 -11.78 -1.67
C CYS A 85 -2.32 -12.34 -2.91
N THR A 86 -3.42 -13.05 -2.68
CA THR A 86 -4.34 -13.47 -3.75
C THR A 86 -5.39 -12.41 -4.05
N ASP A 87 -5.67 -11.52 -3.11
CA ASP A 87 -6.66 -10.43 -3.23
C ASP A 87 -6.00 -9.04 -3.25
N ALA A 88 -6.44 -8.21 -4.19
CA ALA A 88 -5.97 -6.84 -4.33
C ALA A 88 -6.41 -5.92 -3.19
N SER A 89 -7.59 -6.15 -2.61
CA SER A 89 -8.08 -5.36 -1.48
C SER A 89 -7.26 -5.65 -0.21
N ALA A 90 -6.98 -6.92 0.05
CA ALA A 90 -6.11 -7.34 1.16
C ALA A 90 -4.70 -6.73 1.03
N MET A 91 -4.13 -6.70 -0.19
CA MET A 91 -2.84 -6.03 -0.45
C MET A 91 -2.89 -4.54 -0.11
N ALA A 92 -3.96 -3.83 -0.47
CA ALA A 92 -4.09 -2.41 -0.20
C ALA A 92 -4.23 -2.10 1.29
N ASP A 93 -4.99 -2.92 2.03
CA ASP A 93 -5.19 -2.73 3.46
C ASP A 93 -3.92 -3.07 4.26
N CYS A 94 -3.20 -4.12 3.88
CA CYS A 94 -1.90 -4.43 4.45
C CYS A 94 -0.87 -3.34 4.15
N ALA A 95 -0.87 -2.78 2.94
CA ALA A 95 0.02 -1.68 2.59
C ALA A 95 -0.17 -0.45 3.49
N LYS A 96 -1.42 -0.11 3.84
CA LYS A 96 -1.72 0.98 4.80
C LYS A 96 -1.18 0.66 6.20
N GLN A 97 -1.37 -0.57 6.68
CA GLN A 97 -0.88 -0.99 8.00
C GLN A 97 0.65 -0.98 8.06
N LEU A 98 1.33 -1.46 7.01
CA LEU A 98 2.80 -1.42 6.91
C LEU A 98 3.32 0.02 6.83
N ALA A 99 2.66 0.90 6.09
CA ALA A 99 3.02 2.32 6.03
C ALA A 99 2.93 3.00 7.40
N ALA A 100 1.91 2.67 8.20
CA ALA A 100 1.79 3.15 9.58
C ALA A 100 2.95 2.70 10.50
N GLN A 101 3.66 1.64 10.13
CA GLN A 101 4.85 1.12 10.82
C GLN A 101 6.17 1.58 10.19
N GLY A 102 6.13 2.47 9.19
CA GLY A 102 7.31 2.98 8.49
C GLY A 102 7.88 2.02 7.44
N LEU A 103 7.08 1.07 6.95
CA LEU A 103 7.40 0.19 5.84
C LEU A 103 6.66 0.65 4.59
N TYR A 104 7.38 1.08 3.58
CA TYR A 104 6.80 1.66 2.37
C TYR A 104 7.07 0.77 1.18
N ARG A 105 6.12 0.75 0.23
CA ARG A 105 6.23 -0.05 -0.99
C ARG A 105 7.42 0.43 -1.81
N ASP A 106 8.36 -0.46 -2.04
CA ASP A 106 9.52 -0.24 -2.90
C ASP A 106 9.19 -0.62 -4.35
N PHE A 107 8.72 -1.85 -4.56
CA PHE A 107 8.24 -2.28 -5.88
C PHE A 107 7.16 -3.36 -5.78
N GLU A 108 6.50 -3.59 -6.91
CA GLU A 108 5.50 -4.63 -7.10
C GLU A 108 5.90 -5.53 -8.28
N TRP A 109 5.91 -6.83 -8.05
CA TRP A 109 6.11 -7.78 -9.12
C TRP A 109 4.81 -8.01 -9.88
N LYS A 110 4.80 -7.62 -11.14
CA LYS A 110 3.70 -7.96 -12.05
C LYS A 110 3.79 -9.44 -12.42
N ASN A 111 2.97 -10.26 -11.82
CA ASN A 111 2.84 -11.66 -12.18
C ASN A 111 1.99 -11.80 -13.45
N ARG A 112 2.40 -12.67 -14.38
CA ARG A 112 1.69 -12.92 -15.65
C ARG A 112 0.32 -13.62 -15.50
N GLY A 113 -0.21 -13.74 -14.30
CA GLY A 113 -1.53 -14.30 -14.01
C GLY A 113 -2.19 -13.47 -12.92
N LYS A 114 -3.49 -13.19 -13.06
CA LYS A 114 -4.26 -12.31 -12.19
C LYS A 114 -4.49 -12.82 -10.75
N ALA A 115 -3.92 -13.98 -10.39
CA ALA A 115 -4.29 -14.66 -9.16
C ALA A 115 -3.39 -14.35 -7.94
N GLN A 116 -2.28 -13.62 -8.13
CA GLN A 116 -1.36 -13.36 -7.03
C GLN A 116 -0.63 -12.04 -7.24
N GLN A 117 -0.71 -11.16 -6.28
CA GLN A 117 0.06 -9.92 -6.22
C GLN A 117 1.22 -10.09 -5.25
N THR A 118 2.37 -9.55 -5.60
CA THR A 118 3.57 -9.64 -4.77
C THR A 118 4.23 -8.27 -4.72
N ALA A 119 4.37 -7.70 -3.53
CA ALA A 119 4.96 -6.39 -3.36
C ALA A 119 5.99 -6.40 -2.22
N LEU A 120 7.13 -5.77 -2.43
CA LEU A 120 8.18 -5.57 -1.43
C LEU A 120 7.97 -4.24 -0.72
N PHE A 121 8.07 -4.27 0.60
CA PHE A 121 8.04 -3.10 1.47
C PHE A 121 9.36 -3.01 2.24
N CYS A 122 9.93 -1.81 2.29
CA CYS A 122 11.21 -1.56 2.95
C CYS A 122 11.08 -0.42 3.96
N ARG A 123 11.85 -0.50 5.04
CA ARG A 123 12.13 0.65 5.90
C ARG A 123 13.21 1.47 5.21
N SER A 124 12.81 2.57 4.59
CA SER A 124 13.74 3.49 3.93
C SER A 124 13.46 4.90 4.38
N ALA A 125 14.46 5.55 4.97
CA ALA A 125 14.38 6.96 5.35
C ALA A 125 14.05 7.84 4.14
N ALA A 126 14.65 7.58 2.98
CA ALA A 126 14.40 8.35 1.76
C ALA A 126 12.96 8.22 1.25
N VAL A 127 12.35 7.02 1.35
CA VAL A 127 10.95 6.80 0.97
C VAL A 127 10.01 7.44 1.99
N GLN A 128 10.36 7.37 3.28
CA GLN A 128 9.63 8.03 4.35
C GLN A 128 9.61 9.54 4.18
N ASP A 129 10.76 10.15 3.90
CA ASP A 129 10.89 11.60 3.66
C ASP A 129 10.07 12.02 2.44
N ALA A 130 10.13 11.27 1.34
CA ALA A 130 9.35 11.55 0.13
C ALA A 130 7.85 11.45 0.37
N GLN A 131 7.38 10.47 1.15
CA GLN A 131 5.96 10.32 1.47
C GLN A 131 5.48 11.39 2.46
N GLN A 132 6.30 11.82 3.42
CA GLN A 132 5.98 12.95 4.30
C GLN A 132 5.86 14.25 3.50
N LEU A 133 6.74 14.47 2.52
CA LEU A 133 6.65 15.60 1.61
C LEU A 133 5.36 15.57 0.79
N LEU A 134 5.00 14.43 0.20
CA LEU A 134 3.76 14.27 -0.56
C LEU A 134 2.52 14.54 0.31
N ALA A 135 2.47 13.98 1.52
CA ALA A 135 1.38 14.25 2.45
C ALA A 135 1.29 15.74 2.82
N GLY A 136 2.43 16.42 2.98
CA GLY A 136 2.48 17.85 3.20
C GLY A 136 1.91 18.66 2.02
N TYR A 137 2.21 18.27 0.78
CA TYR A 137 1.63 18.88 -0.41
C TYR A 137 0.13 18.64 -0.55
N GLU A 138 -0.35 17.43 -0.25
CA GLU A 138 -1.77 17.11 -0.27
C GLU A 138 -2.56 17.97 0.73
N MET A 139 -2.07 18.10 1.98
CA MET A 139 -2.68 19.00 2.96
C MET A 139 -2.71 20.46 2.49
N THR A 140 -1.64 20.94 1.85
CA THR A 140 -1.57 22.30 1.33
C THR A 140 -2.56 22.52 0.19
N LEU A 141 -2.72 21.53 -0.70
CA LEU A 141 -3.70 21.59 -1.78
C LEU A 141 -5.14 21.60 -1.27
N ASP A 142 -5.44 20.86 -0.23
CA ASP A 142 -6.77 20.85 0.37
C ASP A 142 -7.09 22.19 1.07
N ASP A 143 -6.14 22.77 1.82
CA ASP A 143 -6.29 24.12 2.37
C ASP A 143 -6.52 25.20 1.28
N LEU A 144 -5.79 25.11 0.18
CA LEU A 144 -6.00 26.00 -0.96
C LEU A 144 -7.37 25.84 -1.61
N ARG A 145 -7.86 24.60 -1.75
CA ARG A 145 -9.20 24.32 -2.28
C ARG A 145 -10.29 24.91 -1.36
N GLU A 146 -10.15 24.73 -0.05
CA GLU A 146 -11.09 25.30 0.92
C GLU A 146 -11.10 26.83 0.85
N ARG A 147 -9.94 27.47 0.76
CA ARG A 147 -9.84 28.94 0.61
C ARG A 147 -10.45 29.43 -0.70
N MET A 148 -10.25 28.71 -1.80
CA MET A 148 -10.90 29.03 -3.07
C MET A 148 -12.42 28.97 -2.96
N GLN A 149 -12.96 27.89 -2.40
CA GLN A 149 -14.41 27.75 -2.20
C GLN A 149 -14.99 28.86 -1.31
N GLN A 150 -14.25 29.25 -0.27
CA GLN A 150 -14.65 30.35 0.61
C GLN A 150 -14.67 31.67 -0.15
N ALA A 151 -13.64 31.95 -0.97
CA ALA A 151 -13.58 33.17 -1.78
C ALA A 151 -14.69 33.23 -2.83
N GLU A 152 -15.02 32.10 -3.48
CA GLU A 152 -16.13 31.98 -4.40
C GLU A 152 -17.46 32.32 -3.73
N ARG A 153 -17.77 31.71 -2.57
CA ARG A 153 -18.99 32.02 -1.78
C ARG A 153 -19.07 33.50 -1.40
N THR A 154 -17.97 34.07 -0.94
CA THR A 154 -17.94 35.51 -0.58
C THR A 154 -18.18 36.39 -1.81
N SER A 155 -17.64 36.04 -2.97
CA SER A 155 -17.88 36.76 -4.24
C SER A 155 -19.34 36.67 -4.71
N GLU A 156 -19.95 35.49 -4.58
CA GLU A 156 -21.39 35.28 -4.89
C GLU A 156 -22.28 36.12 -3.98
N GLU A 157 -22.01 36.13 -2.66
CA GLU A 157 -22.73 36.95 -1.69
C GLU A 157 -22.63 38.45 -1.98
N GLN A 158 -21.42 38.93 -2.31
CA GLN A 158 -21.21 40.34 -2.68
C GLN A 158 -21.94 40.70 -3.97
N THR A 159 -21.92 39.80 -4.97
CA THR A 159 -22.68 40.00 -6.21
C THR A 159 -24.17 40.08 -5.96
N ALA A 160 -24.73 39.22 -5.13
CA ALA A 160 -26.13 39.23 -4.77
C ALA A 160 -26.51 40.52 -3.97
N GLN A 161 -25.62 41.02 -3.12
CA GLN A 161 -25.80 42.29 -2.43
C GLN A 161 -25.82 43.48 -3.39
N LEU A 162 -24.89 43.52 -4.35
CA LEU A 162 -24.83 44.54 -5.38
C LEU A 162 -26.10 44.56 -6.24
N GLU A 163 -26.64 43.42 -6.62
CA GLU A 163 -27.89 43.31 -7.39
C GLU A 163 -29.09 43.85 -6.56
N ARG A 164 -29.18 43.51 -5.27
CA ARG A 164 -30.23 44.07 -4.37
C ARG A 164 -30.14 45.58 -4.29
N LEU A 165 -28.96 46.13 -4.05
CA LEU A 165 -28.76 47.59 -3.98
C LEU A 165 -29.09 48.29 -5.30
N ARG A 166 -28.78 47.70 -6.43
CA ARG A 166 -29.15 48.23 -7.77
C ARG A 166 -30.68 48.24 -7.94
N SER A 167 -31.35 47.17 -7.52
CA SER A 167 -32.82 47.06 -7.58
C SER A 167 -33.46 48.14 -6.70
N ASP A 168 -33.02 48.31 -5.46
CA ASP A 168 -33.52 49.31 -4.54
C ASP A 168 -33.30 50.74 -5.04
N LEU A 169 -32.17 51.04 -5.64
CA LEU A 169 -31.89 52.33 -6.29
C LEU A 169 -32.79 52.58 -7.49
N SER A 170 -33.13 51.56 -8.26
CA SER A 170 -34.03 51.69 -9.43
C SER A 170 -35.46 51.98 -8.98
N LEU A 171 -35.91 51.35 -7.92
CA LEU A 171 -37.24 51.59 -7.34
C LEU A 171 -37.35 53.00 -6.73
N SER A 172 -36.31 53.47 -6.05
CA SER A 172 -36.29 54.81 -5.49
C SER A 172 -36.40 55.93 -6.54
N ARG A 173 -35.73 55.72 -7.73
CA ARG A 173 -35.79 56.65 -8.86
C ARG A 173 -37.14 56.69 -9.58
N SER A 174 -37.95 55.64 -9.49
CA SER A 174 -39.29 55.57 -10.10
C SER A 174 -40.36 56.19 -9.24
N HIS A 175 -40.07 56.64 -8.05
CA HIS A 175 -41.00 57.29 -7.12
C HIS A 175 -40.77 58.81 -7.00
N GLU A 176 -39.80 59.37 -7.72
CA GLU A 176 -39.62 60.81 -7.92
C GLU A 176 -40.25 61.25 -9.27
#